data_5744e2d8bc6aa48c38f15c8992a20e56
#
_entry.id   5744e2d8bc6aa48c38f15c8992a20e56
#
_cell.length_a   1.000
_cell.length_b   1.000
_cell.length_c   1.000
_cell.angle_alpha   90.00
_cell.angle_beta   90.00
_cell.angle_gamma   90.00
#
_symmetry.space_group_name_H-M   'P 1'
#
loop_
_entity.id
_entity.type
_entity.pdbx_description
1 polymer ?
#
loop_
_entity_poly.entity_id
_entity_poly.type
_entity_poly.pdbx_seq_one_letter_code
_entity_poly.pdbx_strand_id
1 'polypeptide(L)'
;MNLLKHMNWAGDSKIYPEVMDELGIPDASGWDKGAFEREVGRLNPAQRANWDAVYGPMNEEFKKAFPNMTEKEKMQWRYQRYMQDYLGTIEAVDENVGRVLDYLEQNNLMENTIIVYTSDQGFYLGEHGWFDKRFVYDESFKTPLLVAWPGKVEAGSRVDEMVQNLDFAQTFLEAAGIPAPSDMQGE
;
A
#
# COMPACT_ATOMS: atom_id res chain seq x y z
N MET A 1 15.22 5.40 0.91
CA MET A 1 15.75 4.68 -0.27
C MET A 1 15.51 5.54 -1.50
N ASN A 2 16.48 5.67 -2.38
CA ASN A 2 16.29 6.46 -3.60
C ASN A 2 15.38 5.67 -4.55
N LEU A 3 14.24 6.25 -4.92
CA LEU A 3 13.24 5.65 -5.80
C LEU A 3 13.84 5.02 -7.06
N LEU A 4 14.81 5.71 -7.66
CA LEU A 4 15.39 5.33 -8.94
C LEU A 4 16.46 4.25 -8.87
N LYS A 5 17.13 4.13 -7.72
CA LYS A 5 18.22 3.16 -7.52
C LYS A 5 17.75 1.83 -6.93
N HIS A 6 16.61 1.84 -6.25
CA HIS A 6 16.16 0.70 -5.45
C HIS A 6 14.87 0.04 -5.96
N MET A 7 14.11 0.72 -6.84
CA MET A 7 13.03 0.04 -7.57
C MET A 7 13.62 -1.00 -8.49
N ASN A 8 13.11 -2.21 -8.39
CA ASN A 8 13.54 -3.30 -9.25
C ASN A 8 12.57 -3.54 -10.42
N TRP A 9 13.05 -4.16 -11.48
CA TRP A 9 12.27 -4.33 -12.70
C TRP A 9 11.24 -5.47 -12.59
N ALA A 10 11.62 -6.58 -11.99
CA ALA A 10 10.72 -7.73 -11.91
C ALA A 10 9.71 -7.59 -10.75
N GLY A 11 10.16 -7.29 -9.54
CA GLY A 11 9.30 -7.18 -8.38
C GLY A 11 8.41 -5.93 -8.40
N ASP A 12 9.02 -4.75 -8.53
CA ASP A 12 8.27 -3.48 -8.43
C ASP A 12 7.57 -3.10 -9.74
N SER A 13 8.15 -3.44 -10.90
CA SER A 13 7.60 -3.06 -12.21
C SER A 13 6.94 -4.22 -12.96
N LYS A 14 6.91 -5.42 -12.38
CA LYS A 14 6.28 -6.63 -12.92
C LYS A 14 6.78 -7.02 -14.31
N ILE A 15 8.06 -6.75 -14.59
CA ILE A 15 8.70 -7.23 -15.82
C ILE A 15 9.13 -8.68 -15.62
N TYR A 16 8.74 -9.53 -16.55
CA TYR A 16 9.04 -10.95 -16.47
C TYR A 16 10.56 -11.22 -16.56
N PRO A 17 11.10 -12.15 -15.78
CA PRO A 17 12.52 -12.48 -15.79
C PRO A 17 13.07 -12.81 -17.20
N GLU A 18 12.30 -13.52 -18.02
CA GLU A 18 12.66 -13.83 -19.41
C GLU A 18 12.72 -12.58 -20.30
N VAL A 19 11.86 -11.60 -20.08
CA VAL A 19 11.90 -10.31 -20.80
C VAL A 19 13.12 -9.50 -20.39
N MET A 20 13.48 -9.53 -19.10
CA MET A 20 14.71 -8.91 -18.63
C MET A 20 15.94 -9.53 -19.30
N ASP A 21 16.00 -10.87 -19.42
CA ASP A 21 17.09 -11.58 -20.06
C ASP A 21 17.22 -11.24 -21.54
N GLU A 22 16.10 -11.22 -22.26
CA GLU A 22 16.08 -10.85 -23.69
C GLU A 22 16.54 -9.41 -23.94
N LEU A 23 16.23 -8.48 -23.04
CA LEU A 23 16.59 -7.06 -23.16
C LEU A 23 17.95 -6.72 -22.53
N GLY A 24 18.62 -7.68 -21.92
CA GLY A 24 19.89 -7.46 -21.23
C GLY A 24 19.76 -6.56 -20.00
N ILE A 25 18.60 -6.55 -19.36
CA ILE A 25 18.34 -5.78 -18.14
C ILE A 25 18.98 -6.55 -16.96
N PRO A 26 19.95 -5.95 -16.26
CA PRO A 26 20.63 -6.66 -15.18
C PRO A 26 19.73 -6.84 -13.97
N ASP A 27 19.77 -8.01 -13.35
CA ASP A 27 19.32 -8.23 -11.98
C ASP A 27 20.36 -7.63 -11.01
N ALA A 28 20.21 -6.33 -10.76
CA ALA A 28 21.23 -5.52 -10.10
C ALA A 28 21.55 -5.95 -8.66
N SER A 29 20.70 -6.77 -8.05
CA SER A 29 20.85 -7.18 -6.65
C SER A 29 20.75 -8.69 -6.41
N GLY A 30 20.49 -9.48 -7.46
CA GLY A 30 20.12 -10.89 -7.35
C GLY A 30 18.76 -11.12 -6.65
N TRP A 31 18.05 -10.02 -6.34
CA TRP A 31 16.77 -10.04 -5.65
C TRP A 31 15.58 -9.86 -6.60
N ASP A 32 15.83 -9.27 -7.74
CA ASP A 32 14.81 -8.81 -8.68
C ASP A 32 13.95 -9.97 -9.20
N LYS A 33 14.61 -10.94 -9.83
CA LYS A 33 13.95 -12.16 -10.32
C LYS A 33 13.43 -13.04 -9.18
N GLY A 34 14.20 -13.18 -8.11
CA GLY A 34 13.80 -13.96 -6.96
C GLY A 34 12.60 -13.35 -6.21
N ALA A 35 12.41 -12.03 -6.22
CA ALA A 35 11.21 -11.40 -5.70
C ALA A 35 9.99 -11.74 -6.55
N PHE A 36 10.10 -11.63 -7.86
CA PHE A 36 9.06 -12.01 -8.80
C PHE A 36 8.65 -13.48 -8.65
N GLU A 37 9.60 -14.39 -8.62
CA GLU A 37 9.33 -15.83 -8.46
C GLU A 37 8.62 -16.15 -7.14
N ARG A 38 8.97 -15.47 -6.05
CA ARG A 38 8.28 -15.64 -4.77
C ARG A 38 6.85 -15.15 -4.80
N GLU A 39 6.56 -14.07 -5.49
CA GLU A 39 5.20 -13.55 -5.64
C GLU A 39 4.36 -14.47 -6.52
N VAL A 40 4.85 -14.75 -7.71
CA VAL A 40 4.12 -15.51 -8.73
C VAL A 40 4.02 -16.99 -8.39
N GLY A 41 5.05 -17.55 -7.74
CA GLY A 41 5.06 -18.95 -7.31
C GLY A 41 4.04 -19.30 -6.22
N ARG A 42 3.43 -18.31 -5.57
CA ARG A 42 2.33 -18.49 -4.60
C ARG A 42 0.95 -18.54 -5.25
N LEU A 43 0.85 -18.14 -6.52
CA LEU A 43 -0.41 -18.06 -7.22
C LEU A 43 -0.90 -19.47 -7.62
N ASN A 44 -2.17 -19.74 -7.37
CA ASN A 44 -2.81 -20.92 -7.95
C ASN A 44 -3.01 -20.72 -9.48
N PRO A 45 -3.36 -21.76 -10.25
CA PRO A 45 -3.47 -21.65 -11.70
C PRO A 45 -4.43 -20.56 -12.19
N ALA A 46 -5.56 -20.35 -11.50
CA ALA A 46 -6.52 -19.31 -11.87
C ALA A 46 -5.98 -17.91 -11.59
N GLN A 47 -5.32 -17.70 -10.43
CA GLN A 47 -4.66 -16.46 -10.11
C GLN A 47 -3.51 -16.17 -11.06
N ARG A 48 -2.73 -17.19 -11.44
CA ARG A 48 -1.66 -17.05 -12.43
C ARG A 48 -2.20 -16.65 -13.79
N ALA A 49 -3.30 -17.25 -14.25
CA ALA A 49 -3.92 -16.89 -15.52
C ALA A 49 -4.41 -15.42 -15.51
N ASN A 50 -4.99 -14.95 -14.41
CA ASN A 50 -5.38 -13.55 -14.26
C ASN A 50 -4.16 -12.60 -14.26
N TRP A 51 -3.10 -12.98 -13.57
CA TRP A 51 -1.83 -12.24 -13.58
C TRP A 51 -1.27 -12.10 -14.99
N ASP A 52 -1.15 -13.22 -15.72
CA ASP A 52 -0.61 -13.22 -17.07
C ASP A 52 -1.50 -12.48 -18.06
N ALA A 53 -2.81 -12.46 -17.86
CA ALA A 53 -3.74 -11.69 -18.68
C ALA A 53 -3.53 -10.17 -18.56
N VAL A 54 -3.11 -9.70 -17.38
CA VAL A 54 -2.83 -8.28 -17.11
C VAL A 54 -1.39 -7.92 -17.52
N TYR A 55 -0.42 -8.65 -17.00
CA TYR A 55 1.00 -8.27 -17.14
C TYR A 55 1.65 -8.80 -18.42
N GLY A 56 1.12 -9.85 -19.03
CA GLY A 56 1.64 -10.39 -20.28
C GLY A 56 1.64 -9.36 -21.43
N PRO A 57 0.50 -8.76 -21.78
CA PRO A 57 0.45 -7.70 -22.81
C PRO A 57 1.36 -6.51 -22.50
N MET A 58 1.40 -6.08 -21.25
CA MET A 58 2.27 -5.00 -20.79
C MET A 58 3.76 -5.34 -21.02
N ASN A 59 4.18 -6.56 -20.71
CA ASN A 59 5.54 -7.02 -20.93
C ASN A 59 5.90 -7.05 -22.43
N GLU A 60 4.97 -7.46 -23.29
CA GLU A 60 5.17 -7.43 -24.76
C GLU A 60 5.29 -6.00 -25.31
N GLU A 61 4.52 -5.06 -24.81
CA GLU A 61 4.65 -3.64 -25.16
C GLU A 61 5.97 -3.06 -24.67
N PHE A 62 6.33 -3.33 -23.42
CA PHE A 62 7.60 -2.90 -22.84
C PHE A 62 8.80 -3.42 -23.63
N LYS A 63 8.80 -4.70 -24.00
CA LYS A 63 9.84 -5.33 -24.80
C LYS A 63 10.08 -4.61 -26.13
N LYS A 64 9.03 -4.14 -26.79
CA LYS A 64 9.11 -3.37 -28.03
C LYS A 64 9.62 -1.94 -27.82
N ALA A 65 9.22 -1.31 -26.74
CA ALA A 65 9.53 0.09 -26.46
C ALA A 65 10.92 0.31 -25.85
N PHE A 66 11.33 -0.58 -24.94
CA PHE A 66 12.53 -0.42 -24.12
C PHE A 66 13.84 -0.11 -24.90
N PRO A 67 14.14 -0.77 -26.05
CA PRO A 67 15.37 -0.48 -26.79
C PRO A 67 15.47 0.97 -27.31
N ASN A 68 14.34 1.63 -27.46
CA ASN A 68 14.27 3.00 -27.97
C ASN A 68 14.07 4.06 -26.88
N MET A 69 13.92 3.64 -25.61
CA MET A 69 13.75 4.54 -24.47
C MET A 69 15.06 5.16 -24.04
N THR A 70 15.05 6.45 -23.82
CA THR A 70 16.08 7.16 -23.04
C THR A 70 16.04 6.74 -21.58
N GLU A 71 17.11 6.98 -20.81
CA GLU A 71 17.14 6.69 -19.37
C GLU A 71 16.05 7.43 -18.59
N LYS A 72 15.69 8.64 -19.04
CA LYS A 72 14.58 9.40 -18.44
C LYS A 72 13.23 8.72 -18.70
N GLU A 73 13.00 8.23 -19.90
CA GLU A 73 11.75 7.52 -20.25
C GLU A 73 11.65 6.18 -19.54
N LYS A 74 12.73 5.44 -19.41
CA LYS A 74 12.78 4.21 -18.59
C LYS A 74 12.42 4.49 -17.14
N MET A 75 12.92 5.58 -16.58
CA MET A 75 12.62 6.02 -15.21
C MET A 75 11.14 6.40 -15.07
N GLN A 76 10.61 7.20 -15.99
CA GLN A 76 9.21 7.60 -15.99
C GLN A 76 8.28 6.39 -16.12
N TRP A 77 8.62 5.45 -17.00
CA TRP A 77 7.86 4.22 -17.19
C TRP A 77 7.79 3.39 -15.89
N ARG A 78 8.94 3.18 -15.22
CA ARG A 78 8.99 2.45 -13.94
C ARG A 78 8.13 3.11 -12.87
N TYR A 79 8.24 4.44 -12.72
CA TYR A 79 7.45 5.18 -11.76
C TYR A 79 5.95 5.06 -12.04
N GLN A 80 5.54 5.25 -13.30
CA GLN A 80 4.13 5.11 -13.69
C GLN A 80 3.61 3.69 -13.43
N ARG A 81 4.41 2.67 -13.74
CA ARG A 81 4.03 1.28 -13.50
C ARG A 81 3.84 0.99 -12.01
N TYR A 82 4.79 1.41 -11.20
CA TYR A 82 4.71 1.30 -9.74
C TYR A 82 3.47 1.99 -9.18
N MET A 83 3.20 3.22 -9.60
CA MET A 83 2.04 3.98 -9.14
C MET A 83 0.71 3.33 -9.55
N GLN A 84 0.62 2.74 -10.73
CA GLN A 84 -0.59 2.02 -11.15
C GLN A 84 -0.89 0.82 -10.24
N ASP A 85 0.13 0.03 -9.89
CA ASP A 85 -0.05 -1.11 -8.99
C ASP A 85 -0.38 -0.66 -7.56
N TYR A 86 0.29 0.40 -7.09
CA TYR A 86 0.01 1.00 -5.79
C TYR A 86 -1.43 1.50 -5.68
N LEU A 87 -1.89 2.27 -6.65
CA LEU A 87 -3.27 2.78 -6.70
C LEU A 87 -4.31 1.66 -6.85
N GLY A 88 -4.01 0.63 -7.62
CA GLY A 88 -4.86 -0.56 -7.72
C GLY A 88 -5.01 -1.29 -6.37
N THR A 89 -3.96 -1.29 -5.55
CA THR A 89 -4.03 -1.83 -4.18
C THR A 89 -4.93 -0.97 -3.29
N ILE A 90 -4.84 0.36 -3.40
CA ILE A 90 -5.71 1.28 -2.66
C ILE A 90 -7.18 1.08 -3.05
N GLU A 91 -7.48 0.96 -4.34
CA GLU A 91 -8.83 0.68 -4.83
C GLU A 91 -9.39 -0.63 -4.25
N ALA A 92 -8.59 -1.67 -4.22
CA ALA A 92 -8.99 -2.95 -3.62
C ALA A 92 -9.25 -2.83 -2.10
N VAL A 93 -8.50 -1.99 -1.39
CA VAL A 93 -8.75 -1.70 0.04
C VAL A 93 -10.06 -0.96 0.19
N ASP A 94 -10.30 0.08 -0.60
CA ASP A 94 -11.52 0.89 -0.57
C ASP A 94 -12.78 0.04 -0.80
N GLU A 95 -12.78 -0.79 -1.86
CA GLU A 95 -13.86 -1.74 -2.13
C GLU A 95 -14.15 -2.68 -0.95
N ASN A 96 -13.10 -3.20 -0.30
CA ASN A 96 -13.28 -4.13 0.81
C ASN A 96 -13.73 -3.41 2.10
N VAL A 97 -13.30 -2.19 2.33
CA VAL A 97 -13.84 -1.33 3.40
C VAL A 97 -15.34 -1.09 3.15
N GLY A 98 -15.72 -0.72 1.93
CA GLY A 98 -17.13 -0.57 1.55
C GLY A 98 -17.95 -1.82 1.86
N ARG A 99 -17.48 -3.00 1.50
CA ARG A 99 -18.16 -4.28 1.81
C ARG A 99 -18.36 -4.51 3.31
N VAL A 100 -17.40 -4.11 4.14
CA VAL A 100 -17.53 -4.21 5.61
C VAL A 100 -18.60 -3.24 6.11
N LEU A 101 -18.61 -2.00 5.61
CA LEU A 101 -19.60 -0.99 5.98
C LEU A 101 -21.02 -1.42 5.57
N ASP A 102 -21.19 -1.92 4.35
CA ASP A 102 -22.45 -2.48 3.86
C ASP A 102 -22.95 -3.62 4.75
N TYR A 103 -22.05 -4.52 5.17
CA TYR A 103 -22.39 -5.62 6.07
C TYR A 103 -22.90 -5.12 7.43
N LEU A 104 -22.23 -4.11 8.01
CA LEU A 104 -22.65 -3.52 9.29
C LEU A 104 -24.03 -2.86 9.16
N GLU A 105 -24.28 -2.15 8.09
CA GLU A 105 -25.57 -1.49 7.82
C GLU A 105 -26.70 -2.51 7.64
N GLN A 106 -26.50 -3.51 6.76
CA GLN A 106 -27.48 -4.54 6.45
C GLN A 106 -27.87 -5.40 7.66
N ASN A 107 -26.98 -5.51 8.63
CA ASN A 107 -27.22 -6.29 9.85
C ASN A 107 -27.59 -5.42 11.07
N ASN A 108 -27.83 -4.11 10.88
CA ASN A 108 -28.16 -3.16 11.95
C ASN A 108 -27.11 -3.10 13.07
N LEU A 109 -25.83 -3.21 12.72
CA LEU A 109 -24.71 -3.18 13.65
C LEU A 109 -24.05 -1.81 13.75
N MET A 110 -24.28 -0.89 12.81
CA MET A 110 -23.64 0.42 12.73
C MET A 110 -23.75 1.22 14.02
N GLU A 111 -24.93 1.27 14.63
CA GLU A 111 -25.18 2.06 15.84
C GLU A 111 -24.45 1.56 17.09
N ASN A 112 -23.96 0.33 17.07
CA ASN A 112 -23.23 -0.29 18.17
C ASN A 112 -21.80 -0.73 17.79
N THR A 113 -21.23 -0.07 16.79
CA THR A 113 -19.87 -0.38 16.29
C THR A 113 -19.05 0.90 16.24
N ILE A 114 -17.85 0.86 16.80
CA ILE A 114 -16.83 1.89 16.60
C ILE A 114 -16.05 1.49 15.37
N ILE A 115 -15.97 2.38 14.39
CA ILE A 115 -15.20 2.16 13.17
C ILE A 115 -14.00 3.10 13.19
N VAL A 116 -12.81 2.54 13.08
CA VAL A 116 -11.55 3.30 13.02
C VAL A 116 -10.80 2.89 11.75
N TYR A 117 -10.51 3.87 10.91
CA TYR A 117 -9.64 3.69 9.75
C TYR A 117 -8.36 4.49 9.97
N THR A 118 -7.24 3.81 9.99
CA THR A 118 -5.93 4.40 10.23
C THR A 118 -4.81 3.55 9.60
N SER A 119 -3.57 3.98 9.77
CA SER A 119 -2.37 3.22 9.42
C SER A 119 -1.35 3.26 10.55
N ASP A 120 -0.50 2.26 10.63
CA ASP A 120 0.64 2.21 11.57
C ASP A 120 1.78 3.14 11.15
N GLN A 121 1.80 3.57 9.88
CA GLN A 121 2.86 4.37 9.27
C GLN A 121 2.42 5.08 8.01
N GLY A 122 3.15 6.11 7.63
CA GLY A 122 3.06 6.70 6.29
C GLY A 122 3.94 6.00 5.26
N PHE A 123 4.06 6.61 4.06
CA PHE A 123 4.85 6.06 2.96
C PHE A 123 5.25 7.14 1.95
N TYR A 124 6.49 7.08 1.44
CA TYR A 124 6.95 7.94 0.35
C TYR A 124 6.56 7.36 -1.00
N LEU A 125 5.96 8.18 -1.83
CA LEU A 125 5.56 7.82 -3.21
C LEU A 125 6.37 8.58 -4.25
N GLY A 126 7.56 9.03 -3.91
CA GLY A 126 8.45 9.82 -4.75
C GLY A 126 8.87 11.14 -4.12
N GLU A 127 8.23 11.57 -3.03
CA GLU A 127 8.63 12.75 -2.27
C GLU A 127 10.09 12.61 -1.85
N HIS A 128 10.83 13.70 -1.94
CA HIS A 128 12.28 13.76 -1.68
C HIS A 128 13.11 12.78 -2.57
N GLY A 129 12.53 12.25 -3.65
CA GLY A 129 13.14 11.22 -4.49
C GLY A 129 13.19 9.82 -3.83
N TRP A 130 12.39 9.58 -2.82
CA TRP A 130 12.36 8.35 -2.05
C TRP A 130 11.06 7.55 -2.26
N PHE A 131 11.13 6.28 -1.91
CA PHE A 131 9.99 5.41 -1.66
C PHE A 131 10.25 4.62 -0.36
N ASP A 132 9.23 3.88 0.16
CA ASP A 132 9.30 3.25 1.48
C ASP A 132 9.06 4.28 2.62
N LYS A 133 9.46 4.00 3.86
CA LYS A 133 8.98 4.66 5.08
C LYS A 133 10.07 4.89 6.14
N ARG A 134 11.35 4.90 5.75
CA ARG A 134 12.47 4.76 6.70
C ARG A 134 13.05 6.06 7.23
N PHE A 135 12.57 7.20 6.79
CA PHE A 135 13.07 8.51 7.20
C PHE A 135 12.01 9.30 7.97
N VAL A 136 12.48 10.18 8.86
CA VAL A 136 11.65 10.96 9.77
C VAL A 136 11.15 12.24 9.08
N TYR A 137 10.17 12.08 8.18
CA TYR A 137 9.46 13.18 7.52
C TYR A 137 7.96 12.97 7.62
N ASP A 138 7.19 14.00 7.34
CA ASP A 138 5.74 14.00 7.42
C ASP A 138 5.10 12.83 6.66
N GLU A 139 5.59 12.52 5.47
CA GLU A 139 5.10 11.41 4.63
C GLU A 139 5.25 10.04 5.30
N SER A 140 6.16 9.91 6.25
CA SER A 140 6.40 8.69 7.02
C SER A 140 5.61 8.63 8.33
N PHE A 141 5.29 9.79 8.91
CA PHE A 141 4.67 9.92 10.23
C PHE A 141 3.19 10.27 10.18
N LYS A 142 2.76 11.10 9.24
CA LYS A 142 1.35 11.48 9.11
C LYS A 142 0.55 10.34 8.51
N THR A 143 -0.30 9.75 9.34
CA THR A 143 -1.24 8.73 8.93
C THR A 143 -2.66 9.28 8.97
N PRO A 144 -3.58 8.78 8.14
CA PRO A 144 -4.98 9.11 8.29
C PRO A 144 -5.52 8.55 9.60
N LEU A 145 -6.43 9.30 10.23
CA LEU A 145 -7.26 8.79 11.31
C LEU A 145 -8.70 9.24 11.07
N LEU A 146 -9.56 8.29 10.77
CA LEU A 146 -11.00 8.49 10.62
C LEU A 146 -11.71 7.66 11.68
N VAL A 147 -12.60 8.28 12.42
CA VAL A 147 -13.35 7.61 13.50
C VAL A 147 -14.84 7.87 13.32
N ALA A 148 -15.61 6.78 13.26
CA ALA A 148 -17.06 6.84 13.41
C ALA A 148 -17.44 6.13 14.72
N TRP A 149 -17.98 6.91 15.66
CA TRP A 149 -18.43 6.41 16.97
C TRP A 149 -19.81 6.99 17.28
N PRO A 150 -20.88 6.25 16.99
CA PRO A 150 -22.24 6.71 17.14
C PRO A 150 -22.53 7.20 18.57
N GLY A 151 -23.10 8.38 18.66
CA GLY A 151 -23.46 9.00 19.94
C GLY A 151 -22.29 9.58 20.76
N LYS A 152 -21.05 9.48 20.27
CA LYS A 152 -19.86 10.03 20.92
C LYS A 152 -19.09 11.03 20.04
N VAL A 153 -18.91 10.72 18.78
CA VAL A 153 -18.23 11.60 17.81
C VAL A 153 -19.25 12.20 16.87
N GLU A 154 -19.24 13.53 16.76
CA GLU A 154 -20.13 14.25 15.86
C GLU A 154 -19.73 14.02 14.39
N ALA A 155 -20.68 13.68 13.55
CA ALA A 155 -20.45 13.45 12.14
C ALA A 155 -19.91 14.70 11.45
N GLY A 156 -18.83 14.55 10.67
CA GLY A 156 -18.18 15.64 9.96
C GLY A 156 -17.31 16.55 10.84
N SER A 157 -17.16 16.24 12.13
CA SER A 157 -16.22 16.96 13.00
C SER A 157 -14.76 16.72 12.57
N ARG A 158 -13.90 17.68 12.90
CA ARG A 158 -12.47 17.63 12.63
C ARG A 158 -11.70 17.99 13.90
N VAL A 159 -10.66 17.23 14.18
CA VAL A 159 -9.79 17.39 15.34
C VAL A 159 -8.37 17.65 14.81
N ASP A 160 -7.74 18.72 15.31
CA ASP A 160 -6.39 19.13 14.91
C ASP A 160 -5.34 18.80 16.00
N GLU A 161 -5.75 18.20 17.11
CA GLU A 161 -4.86 17.74 18.18
C GLU A 161 -3.99 16.57 17.70
N MET A 162 -2.82 16.44 18.30
CA MET A 162 -1.91 15.36 18.00
C MET A 162 -2.42 14.05 18.61
N VAL A 163 -2.54 13.03 17.78
CA VAL A 163 -2.87 11.65 18.18
C VAL A 163 -1.73 10.72 17.78
N GLN A 164 -1.45 9.76 18.63
CA GLN A 164 -0.42 8.75 18.39
C GLN A 164 -1.02 7.34 18.39
N ASN A 165 -0.36 6.40 17.74
CA ASN A 165 -0.78 4.99 17.75
C ASN A 165 -0.81 4.38 19.16
N LEU A 166 -0.09 4.97 20.11
CA LEU A 166 -0.10 4.57 21.53
C LEU A 166 -1.44 4.85 22.22
N ASP A 167 -2.21 5.83 21.73
CA ASP A 167 -3.46 6.27 22.36
C ASP A 167 -4.64 5.33 22.07
N PHE A 168 -4.55 4.52 21.03
CA PHE A 168 -5.65 3.64 20.62
C PHE A 168 -5.99 2.57 21.66
N ALA A 169 -4.98 1.99 22.28
CA ALA A 169 -5.20 0.88 23.22
C ALA A 169 -6.00 1.34 24.44
N GLN A 170 -5.65 2.48 25.05
CA GLN A 170 -6.39 3.04 26.18
C GLN A 170 -7.79 3.48 25.78
N THR A 171 -7.93 4.14 24.62
CA THR A 171 -9.22 4.53 24.07
C THR A 171 -10.17 3.35 23.93
N PHE A 172 -9.68 2.21 23.41
CA PHE A 172 -10.51 1.01 23.27
C PHE A 172 -10.84 0.35 24.61
N LEU A 173 -9.92 0.36 25.58
CA LEU A 173 -10.20 -0.10 26.94
C LEU A 173 -11.27 0.75 27.61
N GLU A 174 -11.15 2.07 27.53
CA GLU A 174 -12.15 2.99 28.04
C GLU A 174 -13.52 2.80 27.39
N ALA A 175 -13.56 2.65 26.07
CA ALA A 175 -14.78 2.34 25.32
C ALA A 175 -15.45 1.04 25.79
N ALA A 176 -14.65 0.05 26.22
CA ALA A 176 -15.11 -1.20 26.78
C ALA A 176 -15.45 -1.13 28.29
N GLY A 177 -15.26 0.03 28.93
CA GLY A 177 -15.45 0.21 30.36
C GLY A 177 -14.37 -0.48 31.23
N ILE A 178 -13.20 -0.74 30.65
CA ILE A 178 -12.07 -1.39 31.32
C ILE A 178 -11.03 -0.32 31.69
N PRO A 179 -10.59 -0.19 32.92
CA PRO A 179 -9.54 0.73 33.31
C PRO A 179 -8.22 0.41 32.57
N ALA A 180 -7.58 1.42 32.00
CA ALA A 180 -6.26 1.25 31.42
C ALA A 180 -5.22 0.92 32.50
N PRO A 181 -4.32 -0.04 32.26
CA PRO A 181 -3.17 -0.31 33.14
C PRO A 181 -2.29 0.93 33.32
N SER A 182 -1.77 1.16 34.50
CA SER A 182 -0.99 2.37 34.83
C SER A 182 0.40 2.44 34.18
N ASP A 183 0.84 1.37 33.54
CA ASP A 183 2.11 1.27 32.81
C ASP A 183 1.95 1.49 31.29
N MET A 184 0.75 1.75 30.81
CA MET A 184 0.53 2.15 29.42
C MET A 184 1.04 3.58 29.18
N GLN A 185 1.63 3.79 27.99
CA GLN A 185 2.26 5.05 27.56
C GLN A 185 1.29 5.76 26.64
N GLY A 186 0.34 6.04 26.53
CA GLY A 186 -0.54 6.86 25.73
C GLY A 186 -1.51 7.65 26.65
N GLU A 187 -2.28 8.55 26.10
CA GLU A 187 -3.28 9.34 26.78
C GLU A 187 -4.73 8.97 26.40
#